data_b2d7d5d33a9c6e28846fe7005b7965b6
#
_entry.id   b2d7d5d33a9c6e28846fe7005b7965b6
#
_cell.length_a   1.000
_cell.length_b   1.000
_cell.length_c   1.000
_cell.angle_alpha   90.00
_cell.angle_beta   90.00
_cell.angle_gamma   90.00
#
_symmetry.space_group_name_H-M   'P 1'
#
loop_
_entity.id
_entity.type
_entity.pdbx_description
1 polymer ?
#
loop_
_entity_poly.entity_id
_entity_poly.type
_entity_poly.pdbx_seq_one_letter_code
_entity_poly.pdbx_strand_id
1 'polypeptide(L)'
;ISVNALIQNALVEFLSHHHYEKHLRTLRLSLERYKKQFYHYLKQHLPAICEIYYYPSGYFLWVKLPHKLDSMQIYEELIQQDIGVAPSPLFSVLPAQQHYLRINCSFEWNEKIQAALDQVIKTIQQRVEASL
;
A
#
# COMPACT_ATOMS: atom_id res chain seq x y z
N ILE A 1 -2.69 2.62 -12.25
CA ILE A 1 -3.74 1.63 -12.58
C ILE A 1 -4.28 1.07 -11.29
N SER A 2 -5.58 1.07 -11.13
CA SER A 2 -6.25 0.48 -9.98
C SER A 2 -6.55 -1.00 -10.23
N VAL A 3 -6.78 -1.75 -9.14
CA VAL A 3 -7.23 -3.15 -9.24
C VAL A 3 -8.54 -3.25 -10.03
N ASN A 4 -9.46 -2.32 -9.83
CA ASN A 4 -10.73 -2.30 -10.54
C ASN A 4 -10.56 -2.16 -12.05
N ALA A 5 -9.63 -1.33 -12.50
CA ALA A 5 -9.35 -1.17 -13.93
C ALA A 5 -8.80 -2.47 -14.53
N LEU A 6 -7.95 -3.19 -13.81
CA LEU A 6 -7.43 -4.48 -14.27
C LEU A 6 -8.54 -5.53 -14.40
N ILE A 7 -9.46 -5.58 -13.44
CA ILE A 7 -10.60 -6.50 -13.49
C ILE A 7 -11.55 -6.15 -14.63
N GLN A 8 -11.85 -4.88 -14.83
CA GLN A 8 -12.70 -4.44 -15.93
C GLN A 8 -12.13 -4.79 -17.29
N ASN A 9 -10.83 -4.59 -17.47
CA ASN A 9 -10.17 -4.96 -18.72
C ASN A 9 -10.25 -6.45 -18.98
N ALA A 10 -10.08 -7.27 -17.93
CA ALA A 10 -10.23 -8.71 -18.04
C ALA A 10 -11.62 -9.12 -18.49
N LEU A 11 -12.67 -8.47 -17.96
CA LEU A 11 -14.05 -8.76 -18.32
C LEU A 11 -14.35 -8.41 -19.79
N VAL A 12 -13.83 -7.29 -20.28
CA VAL A 12 -14.00 -6.88 -21.66
C VAL A 12 -13.30 -7.85 -22.61
N GLU A 13 -12.12 -8.31 -22.25
CA GLU A 13 -11.30 -9.17 -23.09
C GLU A 13 -11.76 -10.64 -23.09
N PHE A 14 -12.24 -11.13 -21.93
CA PHE A 14 -12.56 -12.55 -21.74
C PHE A 14 -14.03 -12.76 -21.39
N LEU A 15 -14.90 -12.60 -22.38
CA LEU A 15 -16.34 -12.79 -22.20
C LEU A 15 -16.74 -14.27 -22.05
N SER A 16 -15.91 -15.21 -22.51
CA SER A 16 -16.23 -16.61 -22.34
C SER A 16 -15.96 -17.03 -20.90
N HIS A 17 -16.88 -17.80 -20.31
CA HIS A 17 -16.81 -18.19 -18.91
C HIS A 17 -15.50 -18.90 -18.54
N HIS A 18 -15.03 -19.79 -19.40
CA HIS A 18 -13.83 -20.58 -19.15
C HIS A 18 -12.57 -19.69 -19.09
N HIS A 19 -12.41 -18.79 -20.08
CA HIS A 19 -11.24 -17.91 -20.12
C HIS A 19 -11.29 -16.85 -19.03
N TYR A 20 -12.49 -16.42 -18.67
CA TYR A 20 -12.67 -15.45 -17.59
C TYR A 20 -12.17 -15.98 -16.24
N GLU A 21 -12.57 -17.20 -15.86
CA GLU A 21 -12.13 -17.79 -14.60
C GLU A 21 -10.62 -18.00 -14.54
N LYS A 22 -10.03 -18.49 -15.62
CA LYS A 22 -8.58 -18.68 -15.71
C LYS A 22 -7.85 -17.34 -15.57
N HIS A 23 -8.35 -16.31 -16.25
CA HIS A 23 -7.75 -14.99 -16.22
C HIS A 23 -7.82 -14.37 -14.81
N LEU A 24 -8.97 -14.49 -14.13
CA LEU A 24 -9.12 -14.02 -12.76
C LEU A 24 -8.15 -14.72 -11.80
N ARG A 25 -7.96 -16.02 -11.97
CA ARG A 25 -7.02 -16.77 -11.13
C ARG A 25 -5.60 -16.26 -11.33
N THR A 26 -5.18 -16.08 -12.57
CA THR A 26 -3.87 -15.54 -12.89
C THR A 26 -3.68 -14.14 -12.31
N LEU A 27 -4.69 -13.30 -12.41
CA LEU A 27 -4.66 -11.95 -11.85
C LEU A 27 -4.50 -11.98 -10.33
N ARG A 28 -5.27 -12.82 -9.64
CA ARG A 28 -5.17 -12.96 -8.19
C ARG A 28 -3.78 -13.40 -7.74
N LEU A 29 -3.19 -14.36 -8.44
CA LEU A 29 -1.84 -14.84 -8.14
C LEU A 29 -0.81 -13.73 -8.33
N SER A 30 -0.96 -12.91 -9.36
CA SER A 30 -0.07 -11.77 -9.60
C SER A 30 -0.20 -10.74 -8.49
N LEU A 31 -1.43 -10.40 -8.09
CA LEU A 31 -1.69 -9.42 -7.03
C LEU A 31 -1.15 -9.90 -5.68
N GLU A 32 -1.28 -11.19 -5.38
CA GLU A 32 -0.70 -11.79 -4.18
C GLU A 32 0.83 -11.67 -4.19
N ARG A 33 1.46 -11.91 -5.33
CA ARG A 33 2.90 -11.76 -5.46
C ARG A 33 3.34 -10.31 -5.24
N TYR A 34 2.61 -9.34 -5.82
CA TYR A 34 2.91 -7.92 -5.63
C TYR A 34 2.81 -7.52 -4.17
N LYS A 35 1.75 -7.97 -3.49
CA LYS A 35 1.55 -7.67 -2.07
C LYS A 35 2.71 -8.19 -1.21
N LYS A 36 3.18 -9.41 -1.48
CA LYS A 36 4.34 -9.97 -0.78
C LYS A 36 5.62 -9.18 -1.03
N GLN A 37 5.82 -8.71 -2.26
CA GLN A 37 6.98 -7.90 -2.61
C GLN A 37 6.97 -6.56 -1.84
N PHE A 38 5.82 -5.89 -1.81
CA PHE A 38 5.65 -4.66 -1.01
C PHE A 38 5.93 -4.93 0.46
N TYR A 39 5.36 -6.00 1.01
CA TYR A 39 5.53 -6.35 2.42
C TYR A 39 6.99 -6.57 2.79
N HIS A 40 7.70 -7.38 2.02
CA HIS A 40 9.10 -7.68 2.30
C HIS A 40 9.99 -6.45 2.20
N TYR A 41 9.74 -5.61 1.20
CA TYR A 41 10.51 -4.39 1.02
C TYR A 41 10.30 -3.41 2.18
N LEU A 42 9.05 -3.19 2.55
CA LEU A 42 8.73 -2.30 3.67
C LEU A 42 9.26 -2.85 5.00
N LYS A 43 9.10 -4.13 5.23
CA LYS A 43 9.60 -4.75 6.47
C LYS A 43 11.11 -4.64 6.61
N GLN A 44 11.82 -4.73 5.50
CA GLN A 44 13.28 -4.63 5.49
C GLN A 44 13.77 -3.20 5.73
N HIS A 45 13.03 -2.20 5.26
CA HIS A 45 13.53 -0.82 5.21
C HIS A 45 12.85 0.15 6.17
N LEU A 46 11.65 -0.13 6.65
CA LEU A 46 10.98 0.74 7.63
C LEU A 46 11.67 0.64 9.00
N PRO A 47 11.62 1.73 9.79
CA PRO A 47 12.11 1.68 11.17
C PRO A 47 11.42 0.58 11.96
N ALA A 48 12.17 -0.07 12.84
CA ALA A 48 11.68 -1.21 13.64
C ALA A 48 10.49 -0.83 14.54
N ILE A 49 10.37 0.45 14.90
CA ILE A 49 9.26 0.94 15.72
C ILE A 49 7.92 0.92 14.96
N CYS A 50 7.96 0.89 13.64
CA CYS A 50 6.75 0.77 12.83
C CYS A 50 6.37 -0.70 12.70
N GLU A 51 5.07 -0.99 12.75
CA GLU A 51 4.56 -2.34 12.56
C GLU A 51 3.80 -2.42 11.23
N ILE A 52 3.95 -3.55 10.55
CA ILE A 52 3.27 -3.78 9.28
C ILE A 52 2.27 -4.92 9.48
N TYR A 53 1.00 -4.67 9.16
CA TYR A 53 -0.04 -5.69 9.23
C TYR A 53 -0.36 -6.19 7.83
N TYR A 54 -0.22 -7.51 7.67
CA TYR A 54 -0.51 -8.22 6.44
C TYR A 54 -1.75 -9.07 6.64
N TYR A 55 -2.91 -8.54 6.25
CA TYR A 55 -4.14 -9.28 6.36
C TYR A 55 -4.34 -10.18 5.14
N PRO A 56 -4.98 -11.37 5.30
CA PRO A 56 -5.18 -12.28 4.18
C PRO A 56 -6.05 -11.72 3.06
N SER A 57 -6.99 -10.83 3.37
CA SER A 57 -7.91 -10.26 2.39
C SER A 57 -7.45 -8.88 1.93
N GLY A 58 -7.78 -8.57 0.67
CA GLY A 58 -7.47 -7.27 0.09
C GLY A 58 -6.01 -7.14 -0.34
N TYR A 59 -5.73 -6.07 -1.05
CA TYR A 59 -4.40 -5.79 -1.60
C TYR A 59 -3.84 -4.51 -1.02
N PHE A 60 -3.90 -4.40 0.31
CA PHE A 60 -3.40 -3.29 1.08
C PHE A 60 -2.51 -3.81 2.20
N LEU A 61 -1.52 -3.01 2.57
CA LEU A 61 -0.78 -3.19 3.80
C LEU A 61 -1.07 -2.03 4.73
N TRP A 62 -1.15 -2.31 6.01
CA TRP A 62 -1.36 -1.31 7.03
C TRP A 62 -0.04 -1.11 7.77
N VAL A 63 0.40 0.13 7.86
CA VAL A 63 1.61 0.50 8.59
C VAL A 63 1.19 1.26 9.83
N LYS A 64 1.48 0.71 11.00
CA LYS A 64 1.25 1.38 12.27
C LYS A 64 2.46 2.23 12.61
N LEU A 65 2.24 3.53 12.75
CA LEU A 65 3.26 4.51 13.09
C LEU A 65 3.34 4.69 14.60
N PRO A 66 4.47 5.19 15.15
CA PRO A 66 4.54 5.58 16.55
C PRO A 66 3.49 6.63 16.90
N HIS A 67 3.05 6.66 18.15
CA HIS A 67 2.01 7.58 18.62
C HIS A 67 2.26 9.06 18.36
N LYS A 68 3.53 9.45 18.29
CA LYS A 68 3.90 10.85 18.07
C LYS A 68 3.73 11.28 16.62
N LEU A 69 3.51 10.36 15.71
CA LEU A 69 3.39 10.65 14.29
C LEU A 69 1.92 10.71 13.88
N ASP A 70 1.59 11.75 13.12
CA ASP A 70 0.27 11.94 12.54
C ASP A 70 0.30 11.48 11.08
N SER A 71 -0.52 10.48 10.76
CA SER A 71 -0.58 9.93 9.40
C SER A 71 -1.06 10.96 8.38
N MET A 72 -1.87 11.94 8.77
CA MET A 72 -2.31 13.00 7.88
C MET A 72 -1.16 13.89 7.42
N GLN A 73 -0.23 14.20 8.31
CA GLN A 73 0.95 15.00 7.97
C GLN A 73 1.85 14.27 6.97
N ILE A 74 2.02 12.96 7.17
CA ILE A 74 2.79 12.13 6.25
C ILE A 74 2.10 12.06 4.88
N TYR A 75 0.78 11.89 4.88
CA TYR A 75 -0.02 11.89 3.66
C TYR A 75 0.17 13.20 2.87
N GLU A 76 0.05 14.34 3.54
CA GLU A 76 0.19 15.65 2.90
C GLU A 76 1.57 15.85 2.30
N GLU A 77 2.61 15.41 3.00
CA GLU A 77 3.97 15.49 2.51
C GLU A 77 4.20 14.60 1.28
N LEU A 78 3.65 13.39 1.30
CA LEU A 78 3.78 12.45 0.19
C LEU A 78 2.97 12.87 -1.03
N ILE A 79 1.79 13.45 -0.83
CA ILE A 79 0.96 13.90 -1.95
C ILE A 79 1.65 15.02 -2.73
N GLN A 80 2.46 15.85 -2.08
CA GLN A 80 3.25 16.87 -2.75
C GLN A 80 4.34 16.27 -3.64
N GLN A 81 4.68 15.00 -3.41
CA GLN A 81 5.63 14.23 -4.22
C GLN A 81 4.91 13.31 -5.21
N ASP A 82 3.61 13.50 -5.43
CA ASP A 82 2.76 12.67 -6.28
C ASP A 82 2.64 11.22 -5.80
N ILE A 83 2.79 10.99 -4.50
CA ILE A 83 2.68 9.65 -3.91
C ILE A 83 1.42 9.62 -3.05
N GLY A 84 0.47 8.77 -3.44
CA GLY A 84 -0.78 8.61 -2.71
C GLY A 84 -0.76 7.41 -1.79
N VAL A 85 -0.87 7.67 -0.49
CA VAL A 85 -1.16 6.67 0.54
C VAL A 85 -2.48 7.06 1.20
N ALA A 86 -3.13 6.16 1.91
CA ALA A 86 -4.37 6.50 2.59
C ALA A 86 -4.12 6.60 4.11
N PRO A 87 -4.24 7.80 4.70
CA PRO A 87 -4.12 7.94 6.15
C PRO A 87 -5.38 7.43 6.85
N SER A 88 -5.24 6.93 8.07
CA SER A 88 -6.35 6.33 8.79
C SER A 88 -7.58 7.22 8.98
N PRO A 89 -7.45 8.55 9.18
CA PRO A 89 -8.64 9.40 9.32
C PRO A 89 -9.56 9.38 8.10
N LEU A 90 -9.10 8.96 6.92
CA LEU A 90 -9.96 8.88 5.73
C LEU A 90 -10.91 7.69 5.75
N PHE A 91 -10.66 6.68 6.61
CA PHE A 91 -11.49 5.48 6.67
C PHE A 91 -11.81 5.04 8.09
N SER A 92 -11.55 5.89 9.06
CA SER A 92 -11.89 5.65 10.47
C SER A 92 -12.28 6.94 11.16
N VAL A 93 -13.28 6.85 12.03
CA VAL A 93 -13.72 7.98 12.86
C VAL A 93 -13.12 7.93 14.27
N LEU A 94 -12.36 6.90 14.59
CA LEU A 94 -11.79 6.74 15.93
C LEU A 94 -10.44 7.45 16.04
N PRO A 95 -10.28 8.38 17.01
CA PRO A 95 -9.02 9.11 17.18
C PRO A 95 -7.80 8.21 17.39
N ALA A 96 -7.98 7.04 18.01
CA ALA A 96 -6.89 6.10 18.27
C ALA A 96 -6.26 5.54 17.00
N GLN A 97 -6.90 5.73 15.84
CA GLN A 97 -6.42 5.20 14.57
C GLN A 97 -5.70 6.25 13.70
N GLN A 98 -5.33 7.39 14.28
CA GLN A 98 -4.61 8.45 13.55
C GLN A 98 -3.18 8.07 13.15
N HIS A 99 -2.71 6.91 13.60
CA HIS A 99 -1.31 6.50 13.45
C HIS A 99 -1.11 5.42 12.38
N TYR A 100 -2.10 5.20 11.52
CA TYR A 100 -2.02 4.16 10.49
C TYR A 100 -1.95 4.77 9.10
N LEU A 101 -1.14 4.14 8.25
CA LEU A 101 -1.14 4.38 6.81
C LEU A 101 -1.56 3.11 6.11
N ARG A 102 -2.40 3.24 5.09
CA ARG A 102 -2.76 2.12 4.23
C ARG A 102 -2.06 2.27 2.89
N ILE A 103 -1.33 1.25 2.50
CA ILE A 103 -0.56 1.24 1.26
C ILE A 103 -1.19 0.26 0.29
N ASN A 104 -1.57 0.73 -0.88
CA ASN A 104 -2.11 -0.09 -1.95
C ASN A 104 -0.99 -0.89 -2.61
N CYS A 105 -1.10 -2.21 -2.61
CA CYS A 105 -0.09 -3.14 -3.09
C CYS A 105 -0.49 -3.81 -4.41
N SER A 106 -1.43 -3.24 -5.16
CA SER A 106 -1.94 -3.82 -6.39
C SER A 106 -1.16 -3.40 -7.64
N PHE A 107 0.07 -2.97 -7.49
CA PHE A 107 0.93 -2.54 -8.59
C PHE A 107 2.05 -3.53 -8.84
N GLU A 108 2.35 -3.77 -10.11
CA GLU A 108 3.49 -4.58 -10.48
C GLU A 108 4.79 -3.95 -9.98
N TRP A 109 5.67 -4.79 -9.40
CA TRP A 109 6.94 -4.32 -8.89
C TRP A 109 7.86 -3.86 -10.03
N ASN A 110 8.33 -2.62 -9.96
CA ASN A 110 9.29 -2.06 -10.91
C ASN A 110 10.09 -0.95 -10.23
N GLU A 111 11.02 -0.36 -10.94
CA GLU A 111 11.88 0.71 -10.41
C GLU A 111 11.08 1.93 -9.95
N LYS A 112 10.02 2.26 -10.66
CA LYS A 112 9.16 3.40 -10.32
C LYS A 112 8.43 3.17 -9.00
N ILE A 113 7.90 1.96 -8.80
CA ILE A 113 7.25 1.57 -7.55
C ILE A 113 8.25 1.54 -6.41
N GLN A 114 9.43 0.97 -6.64
CA GLN A 114 10.47 0.95 -5.61
C GLN A 114 10.88 2.36 -5.21
N ALA A 115 11.06 3.26 -6.16
CA ALA A 115 11.40 4.65 -5.88
C ALA A 115 10.30 5.34 -5.07
N ALA A 116 9.03 5.07 -5.38
CA ALA A 116 7.91 5.61 -4.61
C ALA A 116 7.91 5.09 -3.18
N LEU A 117 8.13 3.79 -2.98
CA LEU A 117 8.24 3.22 -1.64
C LEU A 117 9.44 3.76 -0.87
N ASP A 118 10.56 4.02 -1.54
CA ASP A 118 11.72 4.64 -0.92
C ASP A 118 11.38 6.02 -0.38
N GLN A 119 10.57 6.80 -1.08
CA GLN A 119 10.12 8.10 -0.60
C GLN A 119 9.18 7.97 0.60
N VAL A 120 8.29 6.99 0.60
CA VAL A 120 7.43 6.70 1.76
C VAL A 120 8.28 6.36 2.97
N ILE A 121 9.24 5.46 2.80
CA ILE A 121 10.15 5.03 3.87
C ILE A 121 10.97 6.21 4.40
N LYS A 122 11.54 7.01 3.51
CA LYS A 122 12.34 8.17 3.87
C LYS A 122 11.53 9.18 4.67
N THR A 123 10.30 9.46 4.22
CA THR A 123 9.42 10.40 4.91
C THR A 123 9.09 9.92 6.32
N ILE A 124 8.78 8.63 6.47
CA ILE A 124 8.51 8.04 7.79
C ILE A 124 9.75 8.08 8.66
N GLN A 125 10.92 7.71 8.13
CA GLN A 125 12.19 7.74 8.87
C GLN A 125 12.51 9.13 9.39
N GLN A 126 12.36 10.15 8.55
CA GLN A 126 12.62 11.53 8.94
C GLN A 126 11.69 12.00 10.06
N ARG A 127 10.41 11.61 9.99
CA ARG A 127 9.45 11.95 11.03
C ARG A 127 9.73 11.22 12.33
N VAL A 128 10.12 9.95 12.25
CA VAL A 128 10.50 9.18 13.45
C VAL A 128 11.72 9.82 14.12
N GLU A 129 12.75 10.16 13.36
CA GLU A 129 13.96 10.81 13.89
C GLU A 129 13.63 12.16 14.53
N ALA A 130 12.78 12.96 13.90
CA ALA A 130 12.39 14.27 14.44
C ALA A 130 11.56 14.16 15.71
N SER A 131 10.94 13.02 15.98
CA SER A 131 10.12 12.82 17.18
C SER A 131 10.90 12.29 18.39
N LEU A 132 12.16 11.96 18.20
CA LEU A 132 13.01 11.42 19.30
C LEU A 132 13.47 12.50 20.29
#